data_14a51bfe92aa80076e75b9ea268430be
#
_entry.id   14a51bfe92aa80076e75b9ea268430be
#
_cell.length_a   1.000
_cell.length_b   1.000
_cell.length_c   1.000
_cell.angle_alpha   90.00
_cell.angle_beta   90.00
_cell.angle_gamma   90.00
#
_symmetry.space_group_name_H-M   'P 1'
#
loop_
_entity.id
_entity.type
_entity.pdbx_description
1 polymer ?
#
loop_
_entity_poly.entity_id
_entity_poly.type
_entity_poly.pdbx_seq_one_letter_code
_entity_poly.pdbx_strand_id
1 'polypeptide(L)'
;MATDYTYLYEEYPEVISADQLYRICHISKRKAKWLLEHGYSPCEDSGKKTRRYKIRLNDVIDYLRTLEAAPDLVATPVGAFNVKRKQLNPVAQICQKEFQRFLYNIWRDEADILRISDVQVLLGYSAGTIRQWILRKELRSTRIPCGIQVTAKEWLIDFTVGYTIKNPSRLSVTHRKLVEQHFCDCSQKCN
;
A
#
# COMPACT_ATOMS: atom_id res chain seq x y z
N MET A 1 16.77 6.34 -34.21
CA MET A 1 15.84 7.37 -34.73
C MET A 1 15.42 8.21 -33.51
N ALA A 2 15.56 9.53 -33.57
CA ALA A 2 15.10 10.40 -32.47
C ALA A 2 13.56 10.43 -32.49
N THR A 3 12.96 10.28 -31.34
CA THR A 3 11.50 10.33 -31.19
C THR A 3 11.02 11.76 -31.48
N ASP A 4 9.99 11.90 -32.29
CA ASP A 4 9.38 13.20 -32.57
C ASP A 4 8.41 13.55 -31.42
N TYR A 5 8.68 14.63 -30.70
CA TYR A 5 7.88 15.15 -29.59
C TYR A 5 7.00 16.34 -29.96
N THR A 6 6.87 16.67 -31.27
CA THR A 6 6.09 17.83 -31.74
C THR A 6 4.61 17.74 -31.37
N TYR A 7 4.07 16.53 -31.29
CA TYR A 7 2.67 16.31 -30.86
C TYR A 7 2.37 16.85 -29.44
N LEU A 8 3.39 16.96 -28.56
CA LEU A 8 3.20 17.48 -27.22
C LEU A 8 2.79 18.97 -27.20
N TYR A 9 3.17 19.75 -28.22
CA TYR A 9 2.77 21.15 -28.33
C TYR A 9 1.28 21.31 -28.70
N GLU A 10 0.69 20.31 -29.32
CA GLU A 10 -0.74 20.29 -29.65
C GLU A 10 -1.58 19.87 -28.44
N GLU A 11 -1.02 18.96 -27.60
CA GLU A 11 -1.75 18.32 -26.50
C GLU A 11 -1.60 19.08 -25.16
N TYR A 12 -0.49 19.78 -24.96
CA TYR A 12 -0.17 20.45 -23.70
C TYR A 12 0.13 21.95 -23.87
N PRO A 13 -0.21 22.79 -22.85
CA PRO A 13 0.13 24.20 -22.89
C PRO A 13 1.65 24.42 -22.76
N GLU A 14 2.12 25.61 -23.17
CA GLU A 14 3.54 26.01 -23.10
C GLU A 14 4.13 25.87 -21.67
N VAL A 15 3.31 26.14 -20.64
CA VAL A 15 3.68 25.98 -19.23
C VAL A 15 2.81 24.91 -18.58
N ILE A 16 3.46 23.84 -18.14
CA ILE A 16 2.81 22.67 -17.57
C ILE A 16 3.01 22.58 -16.05
N SER A 17 2.18 21.78 -15.41
CA SER A 17 2.27 21.43 -13.99
C SER A 17 3.06 20.14 -13.76
N ALA A 18 3.48 19.88 -12.50
CA ALA A 18 4.11 18.62 -12.14
C ALA A 18 3.22 17.39 -12.40
N ASP A 19 1.89 17.55 -12.37
CA ASP A 19 0.93 16.50 -12.70
C ASP A 19 0.94 16.15 -14.21
N GLN A 20 1.17 17.12 -15.07
CA GLN A 20 1.33 16.90 -16.51
C GLN A 20 2.71 16.30 -16.80
N LEU A 21 3.78 16.79 -16.14
CA LEU A 21 5.13 16.24 -16.27
C LEU A 21 5.16 14.72 -16.04
N TYR A 22 4.60 14.21 -14.92
CA TYR A 22 4.68 12.77 -14.66
C TYR A 22 3.89 11.93 -15.66
N ARG A 23 2.84 12.49 -16.27
CA ARG A 23 2.06 11.83 -17.36
C ARG A 23 2.85 11.78 -18.65
N ILE A 24 3.42 12.91 -19.08
CA ILE A 24 4.24 13.01 -20.30
C ILE A 24 5.45 12.07 -20.22
N CYS A 25 6.16 12.06 -19.09
CA CYS A 25 7.35 11.24 -18.92
C CYS A 25 7.04 9.79 -18.51
N HIS A 26 5.78 9.40 -18.31
CA HIS A 26 5.35 8.07 -17.82
C HIS A 26 6.08 7.63 -16.55
N ILE A 27 6.31 8.55 -15.62
CA ILE A 27 7.02 8.31 -14.36
C ILE A 27 6.09 8.46 -13.15
N SER A 28 6.53 8.01 -11.96
CA SER A 28 5.76 8.23 -10.73
C SER A 28 5.79 9.70 -10.30
N LYS A 29 4.75 10.18 -9.60
CA LYS A 29 4.71 11.53 -9.01
C LYS A 29 5.93 11.81 -8.12
N ARG A 30 6.41 10.80 -7.39
CA ARG A 30 7.58 10.90 -6.54
C ARG A 30 8.86 11.14 -7.36
N LYS A 31 9.02 10.44 -8.49
CA LYS A 31 10.15 10.61 -9.39
C LYS A 31 10.09 11.98 -10.07
N ALA A 32 8.92 12.42 -10.54
CA ALA A 32 8.73 13.74 -11.14
C ALA A 32 9.12 14.87 -10.15
N LYS A 33 8.65 14.79 -8.91
CA LYS A 33 9.03 15.74 -7.86
C LYS A 33 10.54 15.76 -7.63
N TRP A 34 11.18 14.59 -7.55
CA TRP A 34 12.61 14.47 -7.37
C TRP A 34 13.39 15.12 -8.54
N LEU A 35 12.98 14.90 -9.79
CA LEU A 35 13.58 15.51 -10.97
C LEU A 35 13.57 17.04 -10.90
N LEU A 36 12.46 17.63 -10.47
CA LEU A 36 12.30 19.07 -10.31
C LEU A 36 13.19 19.61 -9.17
N GLU A 37 13.23 18.93 -8.03
CA GLU A 37 14.02 19.31 -6.86
C GLU A 37 15.54 19.22 -7.11
N HIS A 38 15.98 18.36 -8.04
CA HIS A 38 17.41 18.16 -8.39
C HIS A 38 17.81 18.85 -9.70
N GLY A 39 16.93 19.66 -10.28
CA GLY A 39 17.25 20.51 -11.44
C GLY A 39 17.39 19.77 -12.78
N TYR A 40 16.94 18.51 -12.87
CA TYR A 40 16.94 17.77 -14.15
C TYR A 40 15.94 18.31 -15.16
N SER A 41 14.93 19.01 -14.71
CA SER A 41 14.01 19.79 -15.54
C SER A 41 13.84 21.15 -14.87
N PRO A 42 14.29 22.25 -15.50
CA PRO A 42 14.14 23.60 -14.97
C PRO A 42 12.67 23.91 -14.65
N CYS A 43 12.43 24.52 -13.50
CA CYS A 43 11.09 24.88 -13.09
C CYS A 43 11.06 26.12 -12.19
N GLU A 44 9.98 26.86 -12.22
CA GLU A 44 9.70 27.93 -11.28
C GLU A 44 8.92 27.37 -10.07
N ASP A 45 9.49 27.47 -8.86
CA ASP A 45 8.84 27.11 -7.62
C ASP A 45 8.05 28.32 -7.07
N SER A 46 6.73 28.25 -7.13
CA SER A 46 5.85 29.31 -6.63
C SER A 46 5.68 29.31 -5.09
N GLY A 47 6.23 28.33 -4.37
CA GLY A 47 6.05 28.15 -2.93
C GLY A 47 4.63 27.80 -2.46
N LYS A 48 3.65 27.72 -3.36
CA LYS A 48 2.26 27.44 -3.06
C LYS A 48 2.04 25.95 -2.76
N LYS A 49 1.04 25.63 -1.90
CA LYS A 49 0.68 24.22 -1.62
C LYS A 49 0.14 23.47 -2.85
N THR A 50 -0.54 24.19 -3.76
CA THR A 50 -1.13 23.64 -4.99
C THR A 50 -0.47 24.27 -6.21
N ARG A 51 -0.25 23.51 -7.27
CA ARG A 51 0.41 23.93 -8.51
C ARG A 51 1.75 24.64 -8.23
N ARG A 52 2.53 24.07 -7.34
CA ARG A 52 3.80 24.63 -6.85
C ARG A 52 4.80 24.88 -7.98
N TYR A 53 4.94 23.91 -8.88
CA TYR A 53 5.92 23.97 -9.95
C TYR A 53 5.27 24.36 -11.29
N LYS A 54 5.90 25.33 -11.95
CA LYS A 54 5.62 25.74 -13.33
C LYS A 54 6.81 25.32 -14.18
N ILE A 55 6.57 24.54 -15.22
CA ILE A 55 7.60 23.89 -16.02
C ILE A 55 7.33 24.25 -17.47
N ARG A 56 8.33 24.69 -18.22
CA ARG A 56 8.17 24.94 -19.65
C ARG A 56 8.16 23.61 -20.40
N LEU A 57 7.26 23.48 -21.35
CA LEU A 57 7.13 22.23 -22.11
C LEU A 57 8.43 21.89 -22.87
N ASN A 58 9.14 22.93 -23.38
CA ASN A 58 10.42 22.76 -24.04
C ASN A 58 11.46 22.09 -23.14
N ASP A 59 11.54 22.46 -21.87
CA ASP A 59 12.49 21.89 -20.91
C ASP A 59 12.21 20.39 -20.66
N VAL A 60 10.93 20.01 -20.75
CA VAL A 60 10.53 18.59 -20.64
C VAL A 60 10.90 17.81 -21.90
N ILE A 61 10.72 18.40 -23.07
CA ILE A 61 11.14 17.77 -24.33
C ILE A 61 12.66 17.60 -24.37
N ASP A 62 13.42 18.59 -23.94
CA ASP A 62 14.88 18.49 -23.86
C ASP A 62 15.33 17.43 -22.84
N TYR A 63 14.65 17.32 -21.71
CA TYR A 63 14.85 16.22 -20.76
C TYR A 63 14.59 14.86 -21.41
N LEU A 64 13.51 14.68 -22.16
CA LEU A 64 13.19 13.43 -22.85
C LEU A 64 14.24 13.09 -23.92
N ARG A 65 14.68 14.07 -24.71
CA ARG A 65 15.76 13.90 -25.68
C ARG A 65 17.08 13.51 -25.02
N THR A 66 17.41 14.14 -23.89
CA THR A 66 18.61 13.82 -23.12
C THR A 66 18.51 12.40 -22.55
N LEU A 67 17.32 11.98 -22.08
CA LEU A 67 17.09 10.62 -21.59
C LEU A 67 17.28 9.56 -22.67
N GLU A 68 16.91 9.86 -23.94
CA GLU A 68 17.13 8.96 -25.07
C GLU A 68 18.59 8.91 -25.54
N ALA A 69 19.25 10.07 -25.59
CA ALA A 69 20.63 10.18 -26.10
C ALA A 69 21.68 9.71 -25.08
N ALA A 70 21.48 10.03 -23.81
CA ALA A 70 22.43 9.77 -22.73
C ALA A 70 21.70 9.47 -21.41
N PRO A 71 21.11 8.27 -21.26
CA PRO A 71 20.31 7.91 -20.07
C PRO A 71 21.12 8.00 -18.77
N ASP A 72 22.43 7.83 -18.83
CA ASP A 72 23.32 7.90 -17.65
C ASP A 72 23.41 9.31 -17.05
N LEU A 73 23.25 10.37 -17.86
CA LEU A 73 23.30 11.77 -17.39
C LEU A 73 22.07 12.14 -16.55
N VAL A 74 20.95 11.48 -16.78
CA VAL A 74 19.66 11.69 -16.07
C VAL A 74 19.30 10.50 -15.20
N ALA A 75 20.27 9.61 -14.96
CA ALA A 75 20.08 8.42 -14.16
C ALA A 75 19.74 8.78 -12.72
N THR A 76 18.59 8.31 -12.26
CA THR A 76 18.22 8.42 -10.85
C THR A 76 19.04 7.44 -10.03
N PRO A 77 19.40 7.76 -8.76
CA PRO A 77 20.14 6.84 -7.90
C PRO A 77 19.48 5.46 -7.86
N VAL A 78 20.26 4.40 -8.04
CA VAL A 78 19.78 3.02 -8.06
C VAL A 78 18.97 2.74 -6.79
N GLY A 79 17.74 2.30 -6.95
CA GLY A 79 16.86 1.96 -5.83
C GLY A 79 16.08 3.13 -5.21
N ALA A 80 16.34 4.40 -5.59
CA ALA A 80 15.66 5.57 -4.99
C ALA A 80 14.13 5.57 -5.18
N PHE A 81 13.66 5.03 -6.32
CA PHE A 81 12.24 4.96 -6.66
C PHE A 81 11.72 3.53 -6.81
N ASN A 82 12.61 2.54 -6.72
CA ASN A 82 12.16 1.19 -6.51
C ASN A 82 11.48 1.19 -5.14
N VAL A 83 10.16 1.04 -5.14
CA VAL A 83 9.49 0.47 -3.98
C VAL A 83 10.25 -0.83 -3.78
N LYS A 84 11.10 -0.90 -2.74
CA LYS A 84 11.59 -2.19 -2.27
C LYS A 84 10.32 -3.01 -2.14
N ARG A 85 10.04 -3.89 -3.08
CA ARG A 85 9.12 -4.98 -2.83
C ARG A 85 9.73 -5.59 -1.58
N LYS A 86 9.15 -5.25 -0.42
CA LYS A 86 9.55 -5.87 0.84
C LYS A 86 9.67 -7.32 0.50
N GLN A 87 10.89 -7.84 0.65
CA GLN A 87 11.22 -9.25 0.54
C GLN A 87 10.01 -10.06 0.95
N LEU A 88 9.75 -11.10 0.17
CA LEU A 88 8.66 -12.06 0.31
C LEU A 88 7.91 -11.90 1.63
N ASN A 89 6.68 -11.42 1.55
CA ASN A 89 5.88 -11.33 2.75
C ASN A 89 5.95 -12.71 3.40
N PRO A 90 6.48 -12.86 4.62
CA PRO A 90 6.49 -14.15 5.28
C PRO A 90 5.09 -14.77 5.30
N VAL A 91 4.06 -13.95 5.25
CA VAL A 91 2.65 -14.32 5.06
C VAL A 91 2.40 -15.27 3.87
N ALA A 92 3.19 -15.22 2.78
CA ALA A 92 3.05 -16.16 1.66
C ALA A 92 3.43 -17.60 2.02
N GLN A 93 4.09 -17.82 3.15
CA GLN A 93 4.52 -19.13 3.66
C GLN A 93 3.68 -19.61 4.85
N ILE A 94 2.61 -18.89 5.24
CA ILE A 94 1.75 -19.30 6.34
C ILE A 94 0.99 -20.56 5.97
N CYS A 95 1.25 -21.64 6.70
CA CYS A 95 0.38 -22.81 6.70
C CYS A 95 -0.95 -22.44 7.40
N GLN A 96 -2.05 -22.47 6.64
CA GLN A 96 -3.38 -22.08 7.16
C GLN A 96 -3.75 -22.81 8.44
N LYS A 97 -3.56 -24.13 8.46
CA LYS A 97 -3.92 -24.99 9.60
C LYS A 97 -3.09 -24.66 10.85
N GLU A 98 -1.81 -24.37 10.68
CA GLU A 98 -0.92 -24.02 11.80
C GLU A 98 -1.24 -22.65 12.37
N PHE A 99 -1.50 -21.67 11.50
CA PHE A 99 -1.88 -20.33 11.93
C PHE A 99 -3.26 -20.33 12.59
N GLN A 100 -4.20 -21.15 12.10
CA GLN A 100 -5.49 -21.34 12.73
C GLN A 100 -5.36 -21.92 14.15
N ARG A 101 -4.55 -22.97 14.32
CA ARG A 101 -4.26 -23.55 15.65
C ARG A 101 -3.59 -22.56 16.60
N PHE A 102 -2.68 -21.77 16.08
CA PHE A 102 -2.02 -20.70 16.83
C PHE A 102 -3.03 -19.66 17.35
N LEU A 103 -3.96 -19.20 16.49
CA LEU A 103 -5.01 -18.27 16.91
C LEU A 103 -5.95 -18.87 17.94
N TYR A 104 -6.33 -20.15 17.81
CA TYR A 104 -7.13 -20.87 18.82
C TYR A 104 -6.40 -20.89 20.18
N ASN A 105 -5.09 -21.08 20.19
CA ASN A 105 -4.31 -21.11 21.42
C ASN A 105 -4.20 -19.73 22.08
N ILE A 106 -3.91 -18.69 21.30
CA ILE A 106 -3.79 -17.31 21.83
C ILE A 106 -5.11 -16.79 22.35
N TRP A 107 -6.20 -17.06 21.62
CA TRP A 107 -7.55 -16.58 21.99
C TRP A 107 -8.33 -17.61 22.82
N ARG A 108 -7.62 -18.53 23.46
CA ARG A 108 -8.25 -19.59 24.26
C ARG A 108 -9.17 -19.02 25.35
N ASP A 109 -8.69 -17.99 26.02
CA ASP A 109 -9.38 -17.38 27.17
C ASP A 109 -10.41 -16.31 26.75
N GLU A 110 -10.50 -16.00 25.44
CA GLU A 110 -11.50 -15.08 24.91
C GLU A 110 -12.89 -15.74 24.83
N ALA A 111 -13.93 -14.92 24.98
CA ALA A 111 -15.31 -15.38 24.90
C ALA A 111 -15.64 -16.02 23.54
N ASP A 112 -16.51 -17.02 23.52
CA ASP A 112 -16.93 -17.67 22.26
C ASP A 112 -17.77 -16.75 21.38
N ILE A 113 -18.44 -15.77 21.98
CA ILE A 113 -19.23 -14.75 21.28
C ILE A 113 -18.57 -13.39 21.53
N LEU A 114 -18.12 -12.75 20.45
CA LEU A 114 -17.37 -11.52 20.47
C LEU A 114 -18.21 -10.36 19.92
N ARG A 115 -18.16 -9.22 20.60
CA ARG A 115 -18.71 -7.95 20.12
C ARG A 115 -17.75 -7.29 19.14
N ILE A 116 -18.22 -6.30 18.39
CA ILE A 116 -17.35 -5.52 17.50
C ILE A 116 -16.20 -4.86 18.27
N SER A 117 -16.44 -4.41 19.52
CA SER A 117 -15.40 -3.88 20.41
C SER A 117 -14.27 -4.86 20.68
N ASP A 118 -14.61 -6.12 20.89
CA ASP A 118 -13.64 -7.17 21.21
C ASP A 118 -12.80 -7.49 19.96
N VAL A 119 -13.46 -7.58 18.81
CA VAL A 119 -12.76 -7.73 17.50
C VAL A 119 -11.80 -6.56 17.23
N GLN A 120 -12.18 -5.32 17.63
CA GLN A 120 -11.27 -4.17 17.50
C GLN A 120 -9.99 -4.35 18.33
N VAL A 121 -10.13 -4.83 19.55
CA VAL A 121 -9.00 -5.08 20.45
C VAL A 121 -8.12 -6.20 19.89
N LEU A 122 -8.72 -7.32 19.50
CA LEU A 122 -8.01 -8.51 19.03
C LEU A 122 -7.25 -8.29 17.72
N LEU A 123 -7.85 -7.54 16.78
CA LEU A 123 -7.28 -7.36 15.45
C LEU A 123 -6.75 -5.95 15.17
N GLY A 124 -7.05 -4.96 16.00
CA GLY A 124 -6.57 -3.58 15.86
C GLY A 124 -7.15 -2.82 14.66
N TYR A 125 -8.38 -3.13 14.24
CA TYR A 125 -9.07 -2.38 13.18
C TYR A 125 -10.18 -1.49 13.75
N SER A 126 -10.55 -0.45 13.01
CA SER A 126 -11.66 0.42 13.41
C SER A 126 -13.01 -0.30 13.34
N ALA A 127 -13.98 0.11 14.18
CA ALA A 127 -15.35 -0.42 14.12
C ALA A 127 -15.97 -0.25 12.74
N GLY A 128 -15.66 0.83 12.03
CA GLY A 128 -16.11 1.08 10.67
C GLY A 128 -15.61 0.01 9.69
N THR A 129 -14.33 -0.35 9.78
CA THR A 129 -13.73 -1.40 8.94
C THR A 129 -14.39 -2.77 9.20
N ILE A 130 -14.60 -3.13 10.47
CA ILE A 130 -15.22 -4.41 10.85
C ILE A 130 -16.66 -4.46 10.35
N ARG A 131 -17.42 -3.37 10.49
CA ARG A 131 -18.81 -3.29 9.95
C ARG A 131 -18.83 -3.45 8.44
N GLN A 132 -17.86 -2.91 7.70
CA GLN A 132 -17.74 -3.09 6.25
C GLN A 132 -17.52 -4.56 5.88
N TRP A 133 -16.66 -5.28 6.61
CA TRP A 133 -16.48 -6.72 6.39
C TRP A 133 -17.76 -7.52 6.62
N ILE A 134 -18.53 -7.15 7.64
CA ILE A 134 -19.82 -7.77 7.93
C ILE A 134 -20.84 -7.47 6.81
N LEU A 135 -20.93 -6.20 6.37
CA LEU A 135 -21.82 -5.80 5.27
C LEU A 135 -21.48 -6.53 3.96
N ARG A 136 -20.18 -6.73 3.69
CA ARG A 136 -19.70 -7.47 2.51
C ARG A 136 -19.79 -8.99 2.68
N LYS A 137 -20.28 -9.48 3.82
CA LYS A 137 -20.33 -10.90 4.16
C LYS A 137 -18.95 -11.60 4.18
N GLU A 138 -17.89 -10.83 4.34
CA GLU A 138 -16.53 -11.35 4.51
C GLU A 138 -16.33 -11.91 5.92
N LEU A 139 -16.84 -11.21 6.95
CA LEU A 139 -16.90 -11.67 8.33
C LEU A 139 -18.34 -12.07 8.69
N ARG A 140 -18.53 -13.32 9.06
CA ARG A 140 -19.83 -13.84 9.53
C ARG A 140 -20.21 -13.19 10.86
N SER A 141 -21.46 -12.80 10.99
CA SER A 141 -21.98 -12.22 12.22
C SER A 141 -23.48 -12.50 12.36
N THR A 142 -23.96 -12.39 13.58
CA THR A 142 -25.38 -12.49 13.92
C THR A 142 -25.80 -11.31 14.81
N ARG A 143 -27.08 -11.05 14.93
CA ARG A 143 -27.64 -10.10 15.90
C ARG A 143 -28.32 -10.87 17.04
N ILE A 144 -27.93 -10.55 18.26
CA ILE A 144 -28.61 -11.07 19.45
C ILE A 144 -29.90 -10.28 19.71
N PRO A 145 -30.83 -10.80 20.50
CA PRO A 145 -32.15 -10.18 20.71
C PRO A 145 -32.14 -8.72 21.17
N CYS A 146 -31.09 -8.28 21.85
CA CYS A 146 -30.89 -6.87 22.25
C CYS A 146 -30.40 -5.97 21.09
N GLY A 147 -30.33 -6.44 19.84
CA GLY A 147 -29.93 -5.69 18.66
C GLY A 147 -28.40 -5.54 18.45
N ILE A 148 -27.61 -6.05 19.38
CA ILE A 148 -26.12 -5.97 19.28
C ILE A 148 -25.62 -6.98 18.24
N GLN A 149 -24.72 -6.52 17.37
CA GLN A 149 -24.07 -7.36 16.39
C GLN A 149 -22.87 -8.06 17.00
N VAL A 150 -22.79 -9.38 16.84
CA VAL A 150 -21.75 -10.24 17.40
C VAL A 150 -21.23 -11.22 16.36
N THR A 151 -20.03 -11.74 16.56
CA THR A 151 -19.43 -12.81 15.77
C THR A 151 -18.97 -13.94 16.67
N ALA A 152 -19.01 -15.18 16.18
CA ALA A 152 -18.40 -16.29 16.89
C ALA A 152 -16.87 -16.24 16.79
N LYS A 153 -16.17 -16.64 17.85
CA LYS A 153 -14.70 -16.72 17.88
C LYS A 153 -14.13 -17.54 16.71
N GLU A 154 -14.76 -18.68 16.41
CA GLU A 154 -14.40 -19.54 15.26
C GLU A 154 -14.50 -18.79 13.94
N TRP A 155 -15.56 -18.06 13.70
CA TRP A 155 -15.73 -17.27 12.47
C TRP A 155 -14.69 -16.15 12.34
N LEU A 156 -14.31 -15.56 13.48
CA LEU A 156 -13.25 -14.56 13.51
C LEU A 156 -11.90 -15.19 13.19
N ILE A 157 -11.60 -16.37 13.70
CA ILE A 157 -10.36 -17.10 13.41
C ILE A 157 -10.29 -17.44 11.92
N ASP A 158 -11.34 -18.04 11.36
CA ASP A 158 -11.40 -18.38 9.92
C ASP A 158 -11.23 -17.13 9.04
N PHE A 159 -11.92 -16.06 9.40
CA PHE A 159 -11.79 -14.77 8.73
C PHE A 159 -10.34 -14.25 8.80
N THR A 160 -9.74 -14.26 9.99
CA THR A 160 -8.39 -13.73 10.22
C THR A 160 -7.36 -14.46 9.38
N VAL A 161 -7.42 -15.79 9.34
CA VAL A 161 -6.55 -16.62 8.49
C VAL A 161 -6.72 -16.28 7.01
N GLY A 162 -7.96 -16.28 6.53
CA GLY A 162 -8.27 -15.98 5.14
C GLY A 162 -7.90 -14.54 4.73
N TYR A 163 -8.14 -13.57 5.60
CA TYR A 163 -7.81 -12.17 5.37
C TYR A 163 -6.29 -11.93 5.34
N THR A 164 -5.54 -12.59 6.23
CA THR A 164 -4.08 -12.51 6.27
C THR A 164 -3.46 -12.91 4.95
N ILE A 165 -3.90 -14.02 4.37
CA ILE A 165 -3.36 -14.54 3.11
C ILE A 165 -3.74 -13.67 1.93
N LYS A 166 -5.00 -13.21 1.88
CA LYS A 166 -5.51 -12.40 0.76
C LYS A 166 -4.98 -10.97 0.77
N ASN A 167 -4.68 -10.41 1.95
CA ASN A 167 -4.36 -8.99 2.12
C ASN A 167 -3.08 -8.73 2.94
N PRO A 168 -1.94 -9.35 2.63
CA PRO A 168 -0.72 -9.29 3.46
C PRO A 168 -0.18 -7.87 3.67
N SER A 169 -0.43 -6.97 2.73
CA SER A 169 0.02 -5.57 2.80
C SER A 169 -0.93 -4.64 3.57
N ARG A 170 -2.14 -5.10 3.90
CA ARG A 170 -3.21 -4.28 4.52
C ARG A 170 -3.49 -4.66 5.98
N LEU A 171 -2.59 -5.41 6.61
CA LEU A 171 -2.73 -5.82 7.99
C LEU A 171 -2.55 -4.62 8.94
N SER A 172 -3.41 -4.54 9.97
CA SER A 172 -3.23 -3.60 11.08
C SER A 172 -1.92 -3.89 11.83
N VAL A 173 -1.49 -2.99 12.70
CA VAL A 173 -0.29 -3.20 13.53
C VAL A 173 -0.47 -4.41 14.44
N THR A 174 -1.63 -4.53 15.10
CA THR A 174 -1.96 -5.65 16.00
C THR A 174 -2.00 -6.97 15.23
N HIS A 175 -2.71 -7.01 14.09
CA HIS A 175 -2.81 -8.19 13.25
C HIS A 175 -1.42 -8.64 12.72
N ARG A 176 -0.57 -7.70 12.36
CA ARG A 176 0.80 -8.00 11.93
C ARG A 176 1.63 -8.62 13.05
N LYS A 177 1.50 -8.12 14.28
CA LYS A 177 2.17 -8.70 15.45
C LYS A 177 1.75 -10.15 15.69
N LEU A 178 0.46 -10.50 15.52
CA LEU A 178 -0.01 -11.89 15.61
C LEU A 178 0.70 -12.80 14.59
N VAL A 179 0.85 -12.31 13.36
CA VAL A 179 1.58 -13.05 12.32
C VAL A 179 3.06 -13.22 12.67
N GLU A 180 3.70 -12.18 13.18
CA GLU A 180 5.11 -12.21 13.62
C GLU A 180 5.31 -13.19 14.79
N GLN A 181 4.41 -13.19 15.78
CA GLN A 181 4.43 -14.14 16.90
C GLN A 181 4.31 -15.60 16.42
N HIS A 182 3.39 -15.87 15.49
CA HIS A 182 3.25 -17.20 14.90
C HIS A 182 4.57 -17.71 14.29
N PHE A 183 5.29 -16.85 13.55
CA PHE A 183 6.59 -17.23 12.98
C PHE A 183 7.67 -17.47 14.04
N CYS A 184 7.69 -16.67 15.11
CA CYS A 184 8.62 -16.89 16.24
C CYS A 184 8.36 -18.24 16.91
N ASP A 185 7.09 -18.59 17.15
CA ASP A 185 6.70 -19.86 17.77
C ASP A 185 7.05 -21.07 16.90
N CYS A 186 6.90 -20.94 15.57
CA CYS A 186 7.29 -21.99 14.63
C CYS A 186 8.81 -22.20 14.61
N SER A 187 9.58 -21.12 14.69
CA SER A 187 11.05 -21.18 14.68
C SER A 187 11.61 -21.84 15.95
N GLN A 188 10.94 -21.69 17.09
CA GLN A 188 11.34 -22.32 18.37
C GLN A 188 11.00 -23.81 18.45
N LYS A 189 10.03 -24.30 17.66
CA LYS A 189 9.66 -25.72 17.61
C LYS A 189 10.53 -26.54 16.68
N CYS A 190 11.35 -25.89 15.85
CA CYS A 190 12.28 -26.56 14.91
C CYS A 190 13.71 -26.68 15.44
N ASN A 191 13.99 -26.19 16.66
CA ASN A 191 15.24 -26.39 17.40
C ASN A 191 15.01 -27.35 18.56
#